data_04ae184341dfdf309c6b0c98791b29e2
#
_entry.id   04ae184341dfdf309c6b0c98791b29e2
#
_cell.length_a   1.000
_cell.length_b   1.000
_cell.length_c   1.000
_cell.angle_alpha   90.00
_cell.angle_beta   90.00
_cell.angle_gamma   90.00
#
_symmetry.space_group_name_H-M   'P 1'
#
loop_
_entity.id
_entity.type
_entity.pdbx_description
1 polymer ?
#
loop_
_entity_poly.entity_id
_entity_poly.type
_entity_poly.pdbx_seq_one_letter_code
_entity_poly.pdbx_strand_id
1 'polypeptide(L)'
;MRPPRTLLPSVSTVSTRVDRERLGEWLAVPPEELADRSPLPLTVLPTRDDVHRRFAQDLFDEAAEAARLGREVTSIVPLGPKGHYPLLARMVNEAGLSLEHVAYVGMDQWLDWQGRPLPWGHPFNLESYFRRHFIELVEPKLRPRLENVIFPSVLELDRASEELARRGGPRTTYGGFGFQGHLAFHEPPATRWSPVTL
;
A
#
# COMPACT_ATOMS: atom_id res chain seq x y z
N MET A 1 -18.77 -30.00 23.87
CA MET A 1 -18.12 -28.83 24.49
C MET A 1 -16.96 -28.41 23.62
N ARG A 2 -17.02 -27.24 23.00
CA ARG A 2 -15.84 -26.67 22.30
C ARG A 2 -14.84 -26.16 23.33
N PRO A 3 -13.54 -26.42 23.18
CA PRO A 3 -12.55 -25.83 24.07
C PRO A 3 -12.61 -24.30 23.97
N PRO A 4 -12.32 -23.56 25.06
CA PRO A 4 -12.32 -22.12 25.03
C PRO A 4 -11.32 -21.65 23.98
N ARG A 5 -11.75 -20.68 23.14
CA ARG A 5 -10.87 -19.99 22.19
C ARG A 5 -9.74 -19.36 23.01
N THR A 6 -8.54 -19.84 22.77
CA THR A 6 -7.35 -19.18 23.29
C THR A 6 -7.36 -17.75 22.77
N LEU A 7 -7.50 -16.79 23.64
CA LEU A 7 -7.40 -15.38 23.30
C LEU A 7 -6.07 -15.16 22.57
N LEU A 8 -6.12 -14.43 21.47
CA LEU A 8 -4.92 -14.00 20.77
C LEU A 8 -3.95 -13.38 21.78
N PRO A 9 -2.65 -13.65 21.69
CA PRO A 9 -1.70 -13.07 22.61
C PRO A 9 -1.84 -11.55 22.64
N SER A 10 -1.88 -10.99 23.83
CA SER A 10 -1.96 -9.54 23.99
C SER A 10 -0.75 -8.84 23.35
N VAL A 11 -0.89 -7.57 23.02
CA VAL A 11 0.20 -6.74 22.48
C VAL A 11 1.48 -6.83 23.34
N SER A 12 1.33 -7.04 24.64
CA SER A 12 2.45 -7.27 25.57
C SER A 12 3.26 -8.54 25.25
N THR A 13 2.64 -9.57 24.69
CA THR A 13 3.33 -10.81 24.31
C THR A 13 4.16 -10.65 23.04
N VAL A 14 3.80 -9.74 22.16
CA VAL A 14 4.59 -9.40 20.96
C VAL A 14 5.87 -8.68 21.38
N SER A 15 5.76 -7.71 22.30
CA SER A 15 6.92 -6.96 22.80
C SER A 15 7.93 -7.81 23.60
N THR A 16 7.50 -8.95 24.18
CA THR A 16 8.40 -9.87 24.89
C THR A 16 9.23 -10.78 23.98
N ARG A 17 8.90 -10.83 22.67
CA ARG A 17 9.68 -11.59 21.67
C ARG A 17 10.77 -10.76 21.00
N VAL A 18 10.81 -9.47 21.25
CA VAL A 18 11.86 -8.60 20.72
C VAL A 18 13.05 -8.67 21.67
N ASP A 19 14.18 -9.09 21.14
CA ASP A 19 15.46 -8.98 21.84
C ASP A 19 15.78 -7.49 21.99
N ARG A 20 15.67 -6.99 23.22
CA ARG A 20 15.82 -5.57 23.53
C ARG A 20 17.25 -5.08 23.36
N GLU A 21 18.23 -5.95 23.62
CA GLU A 21 19.65 -5.61 23.44
C GLU A 21 19.93 -5.42 21.95
N ARG A 22 19.52 -6.39 21.13
CA ARG A 22 19.64 -6.33 19.68
C ARG A 22 18.82 -5.20 19.04
N LEU A 23 17.63 -4.92 19.58
CA LEU A 23 16.84 -3.74 19.15
C LEU A 23 17.60 -2.45 19.48
N GLY A 24 18.22 -2.35 20.66
CA GLY A 24 19.06 -1.21 21.03
C GLY A 24 20.24 -1.01 20.08
N GLU A 25 20.91 -2.09 19.68
CA GLU A 25 21.98 -2.05 18.68
C GLU A 25 21.49 -1.54 17.33
N TRP A 26 20.33 -2.00 16.87
CA TRP A 26 19.76 -1.54 15.59
C TRP A 26 19.31 -0.08 15.63
N LEU A 27 18.70 0.36 16.73
CA LEU A 27 18.28 1.75 16.90
C LEU A 27 19.45 2.72 17.05
N ALA A 28 20.63 2.22 17.41
CA ALA A 28 21.85 3.00 17.50
C ALA A 28 22.57 3.17 16.14
N VAL A 29 22.11 2.49 15.09
CA VAL A 29 22.72 2.62 13.74
C VAL A 29 22.44 4.01 13.19
N PRO A 30 23.45 4.79 12.84
CA PRO A 30 23.28 6.09 12.23
C PRO A 30 22.56 5.98 10.88
N PRO A 31 21.70 6.95 10.49
CA PRO A 31 20.97 6.92 9.22
C PRO A 31 21.86 6.73 8.00
N GLU A 32 23.06 7.30 8.01
CA GLU A 32 24.06 7.20 6.94
C GLU A 32 24.64 5.79 6.76
N GLU A 33 24.62 4.97 7.80
CA GLU A 33 25.09 3.58 7.76
C GLU A 33 24.00 2.57 7.44
N LEU A 34 22.71 2.99 7.44
CA LEU A 34 21.59 2.07 7.29
C LEU A 34 21.61 1.32 5.95
N ALA A 35 21.99 2.01 4.87
CA ALA A 35 22.04 1.41 3.55
C ALA A 35 23.09 0.28 3.48
N ASP A 36 24.26 0.50 4.07
CA ASP A 36 25.37 -0.47 4.05
C ASP A 36 25.12 -1.67 4.98
N ARG A 37 24.34 -1.46 6.04
CA ARG A 37 23.98 -2.53 7.01
C ARG A 37 22.72 -3.29 6.66
N SER A 38 21.90 -2.79 5.73
CA SER A 38 20.64 -3.42 5.35
C SER A 38 20.91 -4.66 4.48
N PRO A 39 20.26 -5.81 4.79
CA PRO A 39 20.29 -6.97 3.89
C PRO A 39 19.42 -6.78 2.64
N LEU A 40 18.62 -5.71 2.59
CA LEU A 40 17.76 -5.34 1.48
C LEU A 40 18.28 -4.07 0.81
N PRO A 41 18.03 -3.89 -0.50
CA PRO A 41 18.31 -2.62 -1.15
C PRO A 41 17.60 -1.48 -0.39
N LEU A 42 18.37 -0.56 0.17
CA LEU A 42 17.87 0.56 0.95
C LEU A 42 18.44 1.87 0.40
N THR A 43 17.55 2.82 0.13
CA THR A 43 17.92 4.18 -0.23
C THR A 43 17.40 5.12 0.86
N VAL A 44 18.30 5.82 1.52
CA VAL A 44 17.94 6.86 2.48
C VAL A 44 17.84 8.19 1.75
N LEU A 45 16.67 8.85 1.86
CA LEU A 45 16.43 10.15 1.23
C LEU A 45 16.41 11.26 2.30
N PRO A 46 16.86 12.48 1.97
CA PRO A 46 17.05 13.56 2.95
C PRO A 46 15.76 13.99 3.65
N THR A 47 14.63 13.99 2.93
CA THR A 47 13.36 14.48 3.45
C THR A 47 12.20 13.55 3.09
N ARG A 48 11.10 13.66 3.86
CA ARG A 48 9.86 12.99 3.54
C ARG A 48 9.32 13.38 2.16
N ASP A 49 9.52 14.61 1.75
CA ASP A 49 9.06 15.08 0.43
C ASP A 49 9.89 14.46 -0.70
N ASP A 50 11.16 14.15 -0.45
CA ASP A 50 11.98 13.39 -1.40
C ASP A 50 11.48 11.96 -1.54
N VAL A 51 11.07 11.33 -0.43
CA VAL A 51 10.42 10.02 -0.46
C VAL A 51 9.13 10.05 -1.26
N HIS A 52 8.28 11.07 -1.07
CA HIS A 52 7.05 11.22 -1.84
C HIS A 52 7.32 11.43 -3.34
N ARG A 53 8.31 12.26 -3.68
CA ARG A 53 8.72 12.46 -5.08
C ARG A 53 9.23 11.17 -5.71
N ARG A 54 10.11 10.45 -5.01
CA ARG A 54 10.63 9.18 -5.50
C ARG A 54 9.54 8.14 -5.68
N PHE A 55 8.61 8.04 -4.74
CA PHE A 55 7.50 7.11 -4.85
C PHE A 55 6.58 7.45 -6.04
N ALA A 56 6.25 8.73 -6.23
CA ALA A 56 5.49 9.16 -7.39
C ALA A 56 6.22 8.83 -8.71
N GLN A 57 7.55 9.02 -8.75
CA GLN A 57 8.37 8.71 -9.90
C GLN A 57 8.37 7.21 -10.22
N ASP A 58 8.54 6.35 -9.20
CA ASP A 58 8.55 4.90 -9.42
C ASP A 58 7.20 4.40 -9.99
N LEU A 59 6.07 4.91 -9.49
CA LEU A 59 4.74 4.61 -10.04
C LEU A 59 4.55 5.14 -11.46
N PHE A 60 5.05 6.35 -11.74
CA PHE A 60 5.00 6.95 -13.07
C PHE A 60 5.84 6.15 -14.08
N ASP A 61 7.07 5.80 -13.71
CA ASP A 61 8.00 5.06 -14.58
C ASP A 61 7.46 3.67 -14.91
N GLU A 62 6.84 2.99 -13.93
CA GLU A 62 6.20 1.70 -14.15
C GLU A 62 5.05 1.81 -15.17
N ALA A 63 4.20 2.81 -15.04
CA ALA A 63 3.10 3.07 -15.97
C ALA A 63 3.62 3.45 -17.37
N ALA A 64 4.63 4.33 -17.44
CA ALA A 64 5.22 4.77 -18.71
C ALA A 64 5.94 3.63 -19.43
N GLU A 65 6.66 2.78 -18.71
CA GLU A 65 7.30 1.60 -19.29
C GLU A 65 6.26 0.63 -19.87
N ALA A 66 5.18 0.36 -19.12
CA ALA A 66 4.11 -0.51 -19.57
C ALA A 66 3.45 0.03 -20.85
N ALA A 67 3.16 1.34 -20.91
CA ALA A 67 2.64 1.99 -22.10
C ALA A 67 3.58 1.83 -23.31
N ARG A 68 4.88 2.09 -23.12
CA ARG A 68 5.89 1.94 -24.15
C ARG A 68 5.99 0.52 -24.72
N LEU A 69 5.73 -0.47 -23.86
CA LEU A 69 5.78 -1.89 -24.21
C LEU A 69 4.44 -2.45 -24.72
N GLY A 70 3.38 -1.63 -24.75
CA GLY A 70 2.03 -2.06 -25.11
C GLY A 70 1.48 -3.13 -24.16
N ARG A 71 1.78 -3.05 -22.87
CA ARG A 71 1.38 -4.03 -21.86
C ARG A 71 0.46 -3.42 -20.82
N GLU A 72 -0.41 -4.25 -20.26
CA GLU A 72 -1.10 -3.91 -19.02
C GLU A 72 -0.17 -4.09 -17.82
N VAL A 73 -0.38 -3.28 -16.80
CA VAL A 73 0.34 -3.38 -15.52
C VAL A 73 -0.63 -3.30 -14.36
N THR A 74 -0.39 -4.09 -13.34
CA THR A 74 -1.17 -4.09 -12.09
C THR A 74 -0.24 -3.81 -10.92
N SER A 75 -0.58 -2.82 -10.10
CA SER A 75 0.19 -2.45 -8.92
C SER A 75 -0.72 -2.44 -7.69
N ILE A 76 -0.27 -3.08 -6.61
CA ILE A 76 -0.91 -2.92 -5.30
C ILE A 76 -0.35 -1.65 -4.69
N VAL A 77 -1.21 -0.76 -4.22
CA VAL A 77 -0.82 0.57 -3.73
C VAL A 77 -1.30 0.82 -2.29
N PRO A 78 -0.43 1.39 -1.44
CA PRO A 78 -0.78 1.72 -0.07
C PRO A 78 -1.62 3.00 -0.05
N LEU A 79 -2.68 3.02 0.73
CA LEU A 79 -3.61 4.14 0.79
C LEU A 79 -3.36 5.08 1.99
N GLY A 80 -2.50 4.67 2.92
CA GLY A 80 -2.11 5.47 4.09
C GLY A 80 -1.16 6.62 3.79
N PRO A 81 -0.02 6.41 3.10
CA PRO A 81 0.88 7.48 2.69
C PRO A 81 0.21 8.34 1.60
N LYS A 82 0.20 9.67 1.78
CA LYS A 82 -0.69 10.55 1.01
C LYS A 82 0.03 11.49 0.05
N GLY A 83 1.28 11.85 0.34
CA GLY A 83 1.95 12.97 -0.35
C GLY A 83 2.35 12.70 -1.79
N HIS A 84 2.50 11.44 -2.21
CA HIS A 84 2.93 11.08 -3.56
C HIS A 84 1.81 11.13 -4.61
N TYR A 85 0.54 10.93 -4.23
CA TYR A 85 -0.56 10.86 -5.18
C TYR A 85 -0.81 12.15 -5.98
N PRO A 86 -0.86 13.35 -5.37
CA PRO A 86 -0.97 14.58 -6.13
C PRO A 86 0.24 14.85 -7.04
N LEU A 87 1.42 14.41 -6.63
CA LEU A 87 2.63 14.51 -7.45
C LEU A 87 2.53 13.59 -8.67
N LEU A 88 2.11 12.35 -8.48
CA LEU A 88 1.87 11.40 -9.57
C LEU A 88 0.83 11.93 -10.57
N ALA A 89 -0.31 12.45 -10.08
CA ALA A 89 -1.33 13.02 -10.94
C ALA A 89 -0.78 14.18 -11.80
N ARG A 90 0.05 15.05 -11.21
CA ARG A 90 0.72 16.13 -11.94
C ARG A 90 1.63 15.58 -13.03
N MET A 91 2.50 14.63 -12.70
CA MET A 91 3.43 14.02 -13.66
C MET A 91 2.68 13.36 -14.84
N VAL A 92 1.60 12.65 -14.55
CA VAL A 92 0.73 12.03 -15.56
C VAL A 92 0.13 13.08 -16.49
N ASN A 93 -0.40 14.18 -15.94
CA ASN A 93 -1.00 15.25 -16.73
C ASN A 93 0.05 15.98 -17.58
N GLU A 94 1.20 16.35 -17.00
CA GLU A 94 2.28 17.04 -17.71
C GLU A 94 2.86 16.19 -18.86
N ALA A 95 2.96 14.87 -18.66
CA ALA A 95 3.44 13.96 -19.70
C ALA A 95 2.37 13.55 -20.71
N GLY A 96 1.09 13.81 -20.43
CA GLY A 96 -0.03 13.30 -21.24
C GLY A 96 -0.11 11.78 -21.27
N LEU A 97 0.34 11.09 -20.19
CA LEU A 97 0.41 9.64 -20.11
C LEU A 97 -0.99 9.06 -19.84
N SER A 98 -1.53 8.28 -20.78
CA SER A 98 -2.76 7.53 -20.54
C SER A 98 -2.49 6.40 -19.54
N LEU A 99 -3.35 6.30 -18.51
CA LEU A 99 -3.33 5.24 -17.52
C LEU A 99 -4.36 4.13 -17.79
N GLU A 100 -4.98 4.08 -18.96
CA GLU A 100 -6.02 3.10 -19.28
C GLU A 100 -5.54 1.64 -19.15
N HIS A 101 -4.24 1.41 -19.35
CA HIS A 101 -3.56 0.12 -19.25
C HIS A 101 -3.08 -0.21 -17.83
N VAL A 102 -3.29 0.69 -16.86
CA VAL A 102 -2.84 0.51 -15.47
C VAL A 102 -3.99 0.10 -14.58
N ALA A 103 -3.79 -0.96 -13.80
CA ALA A 103 -4.71 -1.35 -12.73
C ALA A 103 -4.09 -1.04 -11.37
N TYR A 104 -4.83 -0.32 -10.55
CA TYR A 104 -4.48 -0.03 -9.15
C TYR A 104 -5.36 -0.85 -8.22
N VAL A 105 -4.73 -1.63 -7.36
CA VAL A 105 -5.40 -2.39 -6.31
C VAL A 105 -5.05 -1.78 -4.97
N GLY A 106 -6.04 -1.25 -4.27
CA GLY A 106 -5.84 -0.72 -2.92
C GLY A 106 -5.43 -1.82 -1.96
N MET A 107 -4.39 -1.57 -1.16
CA MET A 107 -3.81 -2.58 -0.27
C MET A 107 -4.75 -2.92 0.90
N ASP A 108 -5.45 -1.93 1.43
CA ASP A 108 -6.22 -2.03 2.67
C ASP A 108 -7.40 -1.06 2.71
N GLN A 109 -8.28 -1.23 3.69
CA GLN A 109 -9.40 -0.32 3.97
C GLN A 109 -9.75 -0.33 5.45
N TRP A 110 -10.15 0.82 5.98
CA TRP A 110 -10.70 0.91 7.32
C TRP A 110 -12.17 0.52 7.35
N LEU A 111 -12.55 -0.20 8.39
CA LEU A 111 -13.92 -0.57 8.69
C LEU A 111 -14.38 0.09 9.98
N ASP A 112 -15.68 0.20 10.16
CA ASP A 112 -16.25 0.60 11.44
C ASP A 112 -16.15 -0.56 12.47
N TRP A 113 -16.56 -0.29 13.70
CA TRP A 113 -16.55 -1.27 14.79
C TRP A 113 -17.47 -2.49 14.55
N GLN A 114 -18.37 -2.42 13.59
CA GLN A 114 -19.24 -3.52 13.18
C GLN A 114 -18.70 -4.27 11.94
N GLY A 115 -17.51 -3.89 11.45
CA GLY A 115 -16.91 -4.49 10.26
C GLY A 115 -17.53 -3.99 8.94
N ARG A 116 -18.18 -2.84 8.93
CA ARG A 116 -18.80 -2.25 7.73
C ARG A 116 -17.87 -1.22 7.09
N PRO A 117 -17.91 -1.05 5.76
CA PRO A 117 -17.20 0.02 5.09
C PRO A 117 -17.58 1.40 5.67
N LEU A 118 -16.59 2.25 5.85
CA LEU A 118 -16.82 3.63 6.28
C LEU A 118 -17.59 4.40 5.18
N PRO A 119 -18.45 5.37 5.54
CA PRO A 119 -19.13 6.21 4.57
C PRO A 119 -18.16 6.88 3.60
N TRP A 120 -18.59 7.12 2.37
CA TRP A 120 -17.77 7.71 1.30
C TRP A 120 -17.06 9.01 1.70
N GLY A 121 -17.72 9.89 2.43
CA GLY A 121 -17.14 11.17 2.89
C GLY A 121 -16.28 11.07 4.15
N HIS A 122 -16.15 9.88 4.74
CA HIS A 122 -15.41 9.74 6.00
C HIS A 122 -13.89 9.95 5.78
N PRO A 123 -13.17 10.68 6.66
CA PRO A 123 -11.75 10.96 6.50
C PRO A 123 -10.84 9.73 6.40
N PHE A 124 -11.28 8.61 6.97
CA PHE A 124 -10.58 7.33 6.93
C PHE A 124 -11.14 6.35 5.88
N ASN A 125 -12.05 6.77 5.00
CA ASN A 125 -12.39 5.97 3.84
C ASN A 125 -11.26 6.10 2.81
N LEU A 126 -10.42 5.08 2.73
CA LEU A 126 -9.20 5.09 1.93
C LEU A 126 -9.48 5.10 0.42
N GLU A 127 -10.54 4.44 -0.03
CA GLU A 127 -10.95 4.50 -1.42
C GLU A 127 -11.35 5.92 -1.82
N SER A 128 -12.20 6.57 -1.04
CA SER A 128 -12.62 7.94 -1.36
C SER A 128 -11.44 8.92 -1.31
N TYR A 129 -10.47 8.65 -0.45
CA TYR A 129 -9.23 9.42 -0.39
C TYR A 129 -8.41 9.27 -1.66
N PHE A 130 -8.12 8.02 -2.08
CA PHE A 130 -7.36 7.73 -3.30
C PHE A 130 -8.00 8.35 -4.52
N ARG A 131 -9.32 8.21 -4.68
CA ARG A 131 -10.04 8.79 -5.82
C ARG A 131 -9.90 10.31 -5.85
N ARG A 132 -10.13 11.00 -4.73
CA ARG A 132 -10.05 12.48 -4.65
C ARG A 132 -8.63 13.03 -4.83
N HIS A 133 -7.63 12.34 -4.29
CA HIS A 133 -6.26 12.84 -4.27
C HIS A 133 -5.36 12.31 -5.39
N PHE A 134 -5.87 11.40 -6.19
CA PHE A 134 -5.19 10.90 -7.39
C PHE A 134 -6.09 10.90 -8.61
N ILE A 135 -7.08 10.02 -8.66
CA ILE A 135 -7.86 9.77 -9.88
C ILE A 135 -8.57 11.04 -10.39
N GLU A 136 -9.18 11.80 -9.48
CA GLU A 136 -9.90 13.03 -9.84
C GLU A 136 -8.96 14.18 -10.25
N LEU A 137 -7.70 14.16 -9.81
CA LEU A 137 -6.68 15.12 -10.21
C LEU A 137 -6.06 14.82 -11.57
N VAL A 138 -6.19 13.60 -12.06
CA VAL A 138 -5.78 13.22 -13.43
C VAL A 138 -6.82 13.71 -14.41
N GLU A 139 -6.38 14.29 -15.54
CA GLU A 139 -7.26 14.70 -16.63
C GLU A 139 -8.17 13.54 -17.07
N PRO A 140 -9.48 13.75 -17.31
CA PRO A 140 -10.43 12.66 -17.56
C PRO A 140 -10.01 11.69 -18.67
N LYS A 141 -9.37 12.20 -19.74
CA LYS A 141 -8.90 11.38 -20.87
C LYS A 141 -7.67 10.51 -20.56
N LEU A 142 -6.98 10.79 -19.45
CA LEU A 142 -5.76 10.09 -19.04
C LEU A 142 -6.00 9.10 -17.89
N ARG A 143 -7.20 9.09 -17.32
CA ARG A 143 -7.54 8.25 -16.16
C ARG A 143 -7.46 6.76 -16.47
N PRO A 144 -7.15 5.92 -15.46
CA PRO A 144 -7.33 4.49 -15.60
C PRO A 144 -8.82 4.16 -15.84
N ARG A 145 -9.10 3.03 -16.46
CA ARG A 145 -10.47 2.52 -16.59
C ARG A 145 -11.08 2.31 -15.21
N LEU A 146 -12.36 2.53 -15.06
CA LEU A 146 -13.03 2.43 -13.75
C LEU A 146 -12.88 1.03 -13.14
N GLU A 147 -12.99 -0.01 -13.94
CA GLU A 147 -12.81 -1.41 -13.55
C GLU A 147 -11.36 -1.76 -13.16
N ASN A 148 -10.40 -0.89 -13.49
CA ASN A 148 -9.00 -1.03 -13.13
C ASN A 148 -8.66 -0.37 -11.78
N VAL A 149 -9.62 0.23 -11.10
CA VAL A 149 -9.44 0.85 -9.78
C VAL A 149 -10.20 0.00 -8.75
N ILE A 150 -9.47 -0.95 -8.16
CA ILE A 150 -10.00 -2.06 -7.38
C ILE A 150 -9.69 -1.84 -5.90
N PHE A 151 -10.68 -2.05 -5.04
CA PHE A 151 -10.49 -1.95 -3.59
C PHE A 151 -11.01 -3.22 -2.89
N PRO A 152 -10.35 -3.66 -1.80
CA PRO A 152 -10.86 -4.74 -0.99
C PRO A 152 -12.21 -4.35 -0.39
N SER A 153 -13.15 -5.28 -0.44
CA SER A 153 -14.50 -5.11 0.10
C SER A 153 -14.88 -6.28 0.99
N VAL A 154 -15.41 -5.99 2.16
CA VAL A 154 -15.97 -7.04 3.06
C VAL A 154 -17.21 -7.72 2.51
N LEU A 155 -17.83 -7.12 1.50
CA LEU A 155 -19.00 -7.68 0.81
C LEU A 155 -18.60 -8.64 -0.31
N GLU A 156 -17.35 -8.56 -0.78
CA GLU A 156 -16.80 -9.34 -1.89
C GLU A 156 -15.34 -9.69 -1.58
N LEU A 157 -15.12 -10.48 -0.52
CA LEU A 157 -13.78 -10.73 0.04
C LEU A 157 -12.76 -11.28 -0.98
N ASP A 158 -13.21 -12.14 -1.88
CA ASP A 158 -12.32 -12.81 -2.83
C ASP A 158 -12.11 -12.01 -4.12
N ARG A 159 -12.94 -11.00 -4.38
CA ARG A 159 -12.93 -10.27 -5.66
C ARG A 159 -11.57 -9.68 -6.01
N ALA A 160 -10.91 -9.03 -5.06
CA ALA A 160 -9.63 -8.40 -5.34
C ALA A 160 -8.54 -9.45 -5.62
N SER A 161 -8.55 -10.59 -4.90
CA SER A 161 -7.65 -11.70 -5.14
C SER A 161 -7.90 -12.37 -6.49
N GLU A 162 -9.17 -12.56 -6.85
CA GLU A 162 -9.57 -13.12 -8.16
C GLU A 162 -9.16 -12.19 -9.31
N GLU A 163 -9.35 -10.88 -9.16
CA GLU A 163 -8.92 -9.90 -10.15
C GLU A 163 -7.41 -9.85 -10.30
N LEU A 164 -6.66 -9.94 -9.20
CA LEU A 164 -5.21 -10.04 -9.24
C LEU A 164 -4.76 -11.32 -9.96
N ALA A 165 -5.35 -12.47 -9.63
CA ALA A 165 -5.03 -13.75 -10.26
C ALA A 165 -5.34 -13.72 -11.77
N ARG A 166 -6.50 -13.17 -12.15
CA ARG A 166 -6.91 -13.02 -13.57
C ARG A 166 -5.92 -12.17 -14.39
N ARG A 167 -5.29 -11.19 -13.74
CA ARG A 167 -4.29 -10.29 -14.35
C ARG A 167 -2.87 -10.84 -14.31
N GLY A 168 -2.66 -12.03 -13.77
CA GLY A 168 -1.34 -12.65 -13.62
C GLY A 168 -0.54 -12.17 -12.41
N GLY A 169 -1.20 -11.57 -11.44
CA GLY A 169 -0.61 -10.99 -10.24
C GLY A 169 -0.16 -9.53 -10.40
N PRO A 170 0.25 -8.88 -9.31
CA PRO A 170 0.80 -7.53 -9.37
C PRO A 170 2.23 -7.57 -9.90
N ARG A 171 2.61 -6.58 -10.73
CA ARG A 171 4.01 -6.35 -11.06
C ARG A 171 4.78 -5.87 -9.84
N THR A 172 4.21 -4.93 -9.12
CA THR A 172 4.80 -4.33 -7.93
C THR A 172 3.77 -4.21 -6.83
N THR A 173 4.19 -4.53 -5.60
CA THR A 173 3.45 -4.22 -4.39
C THR A 173 4.18 -3.10 -3.67
N TYR A 174 3.58 -1.92 -3.69
CA TYR A 174 4.06 -0.76 -2.95
C TYR A 174 3.48 -0.80 -1.55
N GLY A 175 4.31 -0.58 -0.55
CA GLY A 175 3.86 -0.59 0.85
C GLY A 175 4.66 0.37 1.70
N GLY A 176 4.26 0.47 2.96
CA GLY A 176 4.98 1.22 3.97
C GLY A 176 4.97 0.46 5.28
N PHE A 177 6.00 0.64 6.08
CA PHE A 177 5.99 0.17 7.45
C PHE A 177 5.12 1.10 8.27
N GLY A 178 4.13 0.53 8.94
CA GLY A 178 3.32 1.27 9.89
C GLY A 178 4.07 1.57 11.18
N PHE A 179 3.44 2.34 12.07
CA PHE A 179 4.06 2.85 13.28
C PHE A 179 4.60 1.75 14.21
N GLN A 180 3.99 0.57 14.21
CA GLN A 180 4.39 -0.59 15.01
C GLN A 180 5.16 -1.64 14.19
N GLY A 181 5.62 -1.29 12.99
CA GLY A 181 6.35 -2.19 12.10
C GLY A 181 5.46 -3.14 11.30
N HIS A 182 4.14 -2.91 11.26
CA HIS A 182 3.24 -3.70 10.41
C HIS A 182 3.38 -3.33 8.94
N LEU A 183 3.08 -4.29 8.08
CA LEU A 183 2.85 -4.12 6.65
C LEU A 183 1.38 -4.41 6.37
N ALA A 184 0.70 -3.49 5.68
CA ALA A 184 -0.68 -3.68 5.22
C ALA A 184 -1.63 -4.13 6.35
N PHE A 185 -1.56 -3.48 7.52
CA PHE A 185 -2.29 -3.83 8.74
C PHE A 185 -2.03 -5.23 9.32
N HIS A 186 -1.01 -5.94 8.83
CA HIS A 186 -0.55 -7.17 9.45
C HIS A 186 0.36 -6.88 10.63
N GLU A 187 -0.20 -7.02 11.83
CA GLU A 187 0.54 -6.90 13.08
C GLU A 187 1.23 -8.21 13.43
N PRO A 188 2.48 -8.20 13.94
CA PRO A 188 3.10 -9.39 14.49
C PRO A 188 2.40 -9.90 15.77
N PRO A 189 2.27 -11.21 15.99
CA PRO A 189 2.61 -12.27 15.07
C PRO A 189 1.53 -12.46 13.98
N ALA A 190 1.86 -12.11 12.76
CA ALA A 190 0.97 -12.37 11.64
C ALA A 190 0.87 -13.87 11.37
N THR A 191 -0.31 -14.34 11.05
CA THR A 191 -0.58 -15.71 10.62
C THR A 191 -1.32 -15.68 9.29
N ARG A 192 -1.37 -16.83 8.60
CA ARG A 192 -2.18 -16.97 7.37
C ARG A 192 -3.68 -16.67 7.59
N TRP A 193 -4.11 -16.57 8.84
CA TRP A 193 -5.48 -16.26 9.25
C TRP A 193 -5.62 -14.83 9.79
N SER A 194 -4.54 -14.06 9.75
CA SER A 194 -4.64 -12.63 10.09
C SER A 194 -5.58 -12.00 9.05
N PRO A 195 -6.69 -11.40 9.49
CA PRO A 195 -7.63 -10.85 8.54
C PRO A 195 -7.03 -9.64 7.85
N VAL A 196 -7.39 -9.46 6.61
CA VAL A 196 -7.43 -8.16 5.96
C VAL A 196 -6.18 -7.71 5.25
N THR A 197 -5.53 -8.58 4.48
CA THR A 197 -4.74 -7.98 3.39
C THR A 197 -4.61 -8.91 2.22
N LEU A 198 -4.77 -8.32 1.11
CA LEU A 198 -4.49 -8.90 -0.19
C LEU A 198 -3.00 -9.05 -0.41
#